data_08928b444afa232ddc235a4cc56ca9e8
#
_entry.id   08928b444afa232ddc235a4cc56ca9e8
#
_cell.length_a   1.000
_cell.length_b   1.000
_cell.length_c   1.000
_cell.angle_alpha   90.00
_cell.angle_beta   90.00
_cell.angle_gamma   90.00
#
_symmetry.space_group_name_H-M   'P 1'
#
loop_
_entity.id
_entity.type
_entity.pdbx_description
1 polymer ?
#
loop_
_entity_poly.entity_id
_entity_poly.type
_entity_poly.pdbx_seq_one_letter_code
_entity_poly.pdbx_strand_id
1 'polypeptide(L)'
;MALIELKVPDIGDFDEVEVIELLVAAGDAVKLEQSLLTVESEKASMEIPSSATGRIVELKVGLGDKVAQGSVIALVETVADLADVAEVTQSAPPAAAASVSATATAAAPIAPLAAERVSGSVPAAAGAYAGQVDLSCRLLVLGAGPGGYSAAFRAADLGLDTILVERYPTLGGVCLNVGCIPSKALLHTAAVIDEARALAAHGITFGEPRIDLDALRASKDKVVSKLTQGLAGMARARKVRVIRGYGRFIDAHHLEVETTEGDGQTRTGARQVIHFEQAIIAAGSQSVRLPFLPDD
;
A
#
# COMPACT_ATOMS: atom_id res chain seq x y z
N MET A 1 -17.45 35.51 -9.18
CA MET A 1 -17.83 34.12 -9.12
C MET A 1 -17.71 33.56 -10.51
N ALA A 2 -16.80 32.64 -10.75
CA ALA A 2 -16.63 32.00 -12.05
C ALA A 2 -17.04 30.51 -11.89
N LEU A 3 -17.87 30.01 -12.81
CA LEU A 3 -18.17 28.59 -12.91
C LEU A 3 -17.09 27.93 -13.75
N ILE A 4 -16.46 26.90 -13.19
CA ILE A 4 -15.44 26.09 -13.87
C ILE A 4 -15.99 24.68 -14.04
N GLU A 5 -15.85 24.14 -15.24
CA GLU A 5 -16.14 22.73 -15.52
C GLU A 5 -14.95 21.87 -15.10
N LEU A 6 -15.19 20.93 -14.18
CA LEU A 6 -14.24 19.89 -13.88
C LEU A 6 -14.41 18.75 -14.89
N LYS A 7 -13.31 18.34 -15.52
CA LYS A 7 -13.31 17.33 -16.58
C LYS A 7 -12.43 16.14 -16.16
N VAL A 8 -12.76 14.96 -16.69
CA VAL A 8 -11.93 13.77 -16.57
C VAL A 8 -10.57 14.05 -17.19
N PRO A 9 -9.45 13.94 -16.43
CA PRO A 9 -8.11 14.10 -16.97
C PRO A 9 -7.76 12.97 -17.95
N ASP A 10 -6.51 12.93 -18.39
CA ASP A 10 -5.99 11.81 -19.17
C ASP A 10 -6.00 10.55 -18.30
N ILE A 11 -6.78 9.56 -18.73
CA ILE A 11 -6.98 8.27 -18.06
C ILE A 11 -6.20 7.13 -18.76
N GLY A 12 -5.27 7.48 -19.67
CA GLY A 12 -4.47 6.53 -20.44
C GLY A 12 -5.23 5.90 -21.62
N ASP A 13 -4.88 4.66 -21.99
CA ASP A 13 -5.38 3.97 -23.18
C ASP A 13 -6.83 3.43 -23.05
N PHE A 14 -7.68 4.07 -22.24
CA PHE A 14 -9.07 3.65 -22.05
C PHE A 14 -10.02 4.64 -22.75
N ASP A 15 -10.89 4.11 -23.61
CA ASP A 15 -11.89 4.91 -24.31
C ASP A 15 -13.02 5.36 -23.37
N GLU A 16 -13.45 4.48 -22.47
CA GLU A 16 -14.48 4.75 -21.45
C GLU A 16 -14.18 3.98 -20.15
N VAL A 17 -14.51 4.59 -19.01
CA VAL A 17 -14.41 3.99 -17.68
C VAL A 17 -15.72 4.21 -16.91
N GLU A 18 -16.09 3.27 -16.03
CA GLU A 18 -17.32 3.32 -15.24
C GLU A 18 -17.09 3.99 -13.89
N VAL A 19 -18.00 4.86 -13.47
CA VAL A 19 -17.99 5.51 -12.15
C VAL A 19 -18.51 4.53 -11.11
N ILE A 20 -17.64 4.06 -10.23
CA ILE A 20 -17.98 3.09 -9.17
C ILE A 20 -18.26 3.74 -7.81
N GLU A 21 -17.75 4.96 -7.58
CA GLU A 21 -17.95 5.65 -6.32
C GLU A 21 -17.92 7.18 -6.52
N LEU A 22 -18.79 7.89 -5.80
CA LEU A 22 -18.81 9.34 -5.72
C LEU A 22 -18.36 9.75 -4.31
N LEU A 23 -17.26 10.49 -4.22
CA LEU A 23 -16.65 10.92 -2.95
C LEU A 23 -17.13 12.30 -2.49
N VAL A 24 -17.93 12.99 -3.33
CA VAL A 24 -18.43 14.34 -3.11
C VAL A 24 -19.86 14.48 -3.57
N ALA A 25 -20.57 15.46 -3.01
CA ALA A 25 -21.97 15.79 -3.34
C ALA A 25 -22.11 17.25 -3.80
N ALA A 26 -23.22 17.56 -4.47
CA ALA A 26 -23.55 18.95 -4.79
C ALA A 26 -23.68 19.80 -3.50
N GLY A 27 -23.00 20.93 -3.45
CA GLY A 27 -22.88 21.80 -2.28
C GLY A 27 -21.58 21.63 -1.48
N ASP A 28 -20.80 20.60 -1.72
CA ASP A 28 -19.55 20.37 -1.02
C ASP A 28 -18.44 21.34 -1.48
N ALA A 29 -17.57 21.70 -0.54
CA ALA A 29 -16.36 22.47 -0.82
C ALA A 29 -15.24 21.50 -1.17
N VAL A 30 -14.59 21.73 -2.31
CA VAL A 30 -13.49 20.92 -2.80
C VAL A 30 -12.21 21.74 -2.94
N LYS A 31 -11.08 21.09 -2.69
CA LYS A 31 -9.73 21.64 -2.85
C LYS A 31 -9.08 21.10 -4.11
N LEU A 32 -8.07 21.80 -4.60
CA LEU A 32 -7.22 21.30 -5.69
C LEU A 32 -6.65 19.93 -5.30
N GLU A 33 -6.67 18.99 -6.26
CA GLU A 33 -6.22 17.59 -6.10
C GLU A 33 -7.01 16.72 -5.09
N GLN A 34 -8.13 17.21 -4.57
CA GLN A 34 -9.04 16.39 -3.77
C GLN A 34 -9.80 15.40 -4.67
N SER A 35 -9.84 14.11 -4.29
CA SER A 35 -10.58 13.08 -5.03
C SER A 35 -12.07 13.37 -5.06
N LEU A 36 -12.66 13.35 -6.26
CA LEU A 36 -14.07 13.64 -6.51
C LEU A 36 -14.90 12.38 -6.69
N LEU A 37 -14.37 11.42 -7.42
CA LEU A 37 -15.02 10.16 -7.72
C LEU A 37 -13.97 9.09 -8.05
N THR A 38 -14.37 7.82 -7.92
CA THR A 38 -13.56 6.67 -8.34
C THR A 38 -14.17 6.06 -9.59
N VAL A 39 -13.32 5.82 -10.58
CA VAL A 39 -13.68 5.12 -11.82
C VAL A 39 -12.97 3.78 -11.88
N GLU A 40 -13.61 2.80 -12.52
CA GLU A 40 -13.04 1.47 -12.71
C GLU A 40 -12.87 1.18 -14.21
N SER A 41 -11.69 0.71 -14.54
CA SER A 41 -11.37 0.13 -15.83
C SER A 41 -11.18 -1.38 -15.69
N GLU A 42 -11.13 -2.13 -16.79
CA GLU A 42 -10.87 -3.58 -16.78
C GLU A 42 -9.59 -3.99 -16.02
N LYS A 43 -8.68 -3.05 -15.75
CA LYS A 43 -7.37 -3.34 -15.17
C LYS A 43 -7.08 -2.64 -13.84
N ALA A 44 -7.76 -1.56 -13.51
CA ALA A 44 -7.52 -0.79 -12.29
C ALA A 44 -8.68 0.15 -11.97
N SER A 45 -8.87 0.43 -10.67
CA SER A 45 -9.67 1.54 -10.18
C SER A 45 -8.76 2.77 -9.99
N MET A 46 -9.26 3.95 -10.37
CA MET A 46 -8.54 5.22 -10.29
C MET A 46 -9.44 6.29 -9.69
N GLU A 47 -8.86 7.14 -8.85
CA GLU A 47 -9.54 8.32 -8.32
C GLU A 47 -9.31 9.51 -9.25
N ILE A 48 -10.36 10.26 -9.53
CA ILE A 48 -10.31 11.48 -10.34
C ILE A 48 -10.23 12.68 -9.42
N PRO A 49 -9.09 13.43 -9.43
CA PRO A 49 -8.89 14.59 -8.58
C PRO A 49 -9.55 15.84 -9.15
N SER A 50 -9.87 16.80 -8.27
CA SER A 50 -10.33 18.14 -8.64
C SER A 50 -9.21 18.96 -9.24
N SER A 51 -9.44 19.58 -10.39
CA SER A 51 -8.52 20.54 -11.02
C SER A 51 -8.71 21.97 -10.53
N ALA A 52 -9.66 22.24 -9.62
CA ALA A 52 -9.90 23.57 -9.08
C ALA A 52 -10.36 23.52 -7.61
N THR A 53 -10.18 24.65 -6.90
CA THR A 53 -10.73 24.85 -5.55
C THR A 53 -12.01 25.64 -5.64
N GLY A 54 -13.07 25.20 -4.96
CA GLY A 54 -14.36 25.89 -4.96
C GLY A 54 -15.47 25.05 -4.31
N ARG A 55 -16.71 25.41 -4.60
CA ARG A 55 -17.91 24.67 -4.16
C ARG A 55 -18.56 23.99 -5.36
N ILE A 56 -18.90 22.72 -5.24
CA ILE A 56 -19.64 21.98 -6.26
C ILE A 56 -21.06 22.53 -6.36
N VAL A 57 -21.40 23.04 -7.52
CA VAL A 57 -22.76 23.53 -7.82
C VAL A 57 -23.63 22.36 -8.27
N GLU A 58 -23.10 21.54 -9.17
CA GLU A 58 -23.82 20.42 -9.77
C GLU A 58 -22.86 19.29 -10.14
N LEU A 59 -23.24 18.04 -9.88
CA LEU A 59 -22.58 16.85 -10.41
C LEU A 59 -23.28 16.45 -11.71
N LYS A 60 -22.51 16.22 -12.74
CA LYS A 60 -23.00 15.82 -14.09
C LYS A 60 -22.93 14.33 -14.33
N VAL A 61 -22.38 13.56 -13.39
CA VAL A 61 -22.19 12.11 -13.47
C VAL A 61 -22.75 11.43 -12.22
N GLY A 62 -23.28 10.23 -12.39
CA GLY A 62 -23.81 9.36 -11.36
C GLY A 62 -23.04 8.05 -11.22
N LEU A 63 -23.37 7.26 -10.20
CA LEU A 63 -22.86 5.88 -10.05
C LEU A 63 -23.32 5.02 -11.23
N GLY A 64 -22.38 4.28 -11.83
CA GLY A 64 -22.64 3.42 -12.99
C GLY A 64 -22.57 4.15 -14.34
N ASP A 65 -22.35 5.46 -14.37
CA ASP A 65 -22.18 6.19 -15.61
C ASP A 65 -20.80 5.92 -16.22
N LYS A 66 -20.77 5.87 -17.55
CA LYS A 66 -19.52 5.76 -18.31
C LYS A 66 -19.00 7.14 -18.66
N VAL A 67 -17.74 7.37 -18.36
CA VAL A 67 -17.05 8.62 -18.64
C VAL A 67 -15.78 8.38 -19.46
N ALA A 68 -15.47 9.31 -20.35
CA ALA A 68 -14.26 9.31 -21.16
C ALA A 68 -13.39 10.50 -20.81
N GLN A 69 -12.15 10.51 -21.28
CA GLN A 69 -11.27 11.68 -21.16
C GLN A 69 -11.98 12.94 -21.68
N GLY A 70 -11.96 14.01 -20.88
CA GLY A 70 -12.60 15.28 -21.20
C GLY A 70 -14.10 15.36 -20.89
N SER A 71 -14.76 14.28 -20.43
CA SER A 71 -16.15 14.32 -19.95
C SER A 71 -16.28 15.25 -18.75
N VAL A 72 -17.33 16.07 -18.71
CA VAL A 72 -17.58 17.01 -17.60
C VAL A 72 -18.17 16.22 -16.41
N ILE A 73 -17.48 16.28 -15.29
CA ILE A 73 -17.83 15.57 -14.04
C ILE A 73 -18.72 16.46 -13.16
N ALA A 74 -18.31 17.72 -12.98
CA ALA A 74 -18.98 18.65 -12.08
C ALA A 74 -18.80 20.09 -12.52
N LEU A 75 -19.71 20.97 -12.06
CA LEU A 75 -19.57 22.41 -12.12
C LEU A 75 -19.16 22.92 -10.74
N VAL A 76 -18.05 23.66 -10.68
CA VAL A 76 -17.53 24.25 -9.44
C VAL A 76 -17.55 25.76 -9.54
N GLU A 77 -18.12 26.39 -8.52
CA GLU A 77 -18.06 27.83 -8.33
C GLU A 77 -16.79 28.18 -7.55
N THR A 78 -15.88 28.90 -8.22
CA THR A 78 -14.67 29.41 -7.57
C THR A 78 -14.92 30.79 -6.98
N VAL A 79 -14.59 30.95 -5.71
CA VAL A 79 -14.54 32.26 -5.04
C VAL A 79 -13.10 32.75 -5.20
N ALA A 80 -12.90 33.77 -6.01
CA ALA A 80 -11.64 34.51 -6.04
C ALA A 80 -11.49 35.18 -4.67
N ASP A 81 -10.36 34.97 -4.02
CA ASP A 81 -9.98 35.50 -2.70
C ASP A 81 -10.50 34.71 -1.48
N LEU A 82 -9.67 33.76 -1.03
CA LEU A 82 -9.46 33.47 0.39
C LEU A 82 -8.04 32.89 0.53
N ALA A 83 -7.06 33.76 0.50
CA ALA A 83 -5.84 33.56 1.27
C ALA A 83 -6.24 33.68 2.76
N ASP A 84 -5.76 32.71 3.54
CA ASP A 84 -5.82 32.75 5.00
C ASP A 84 -7.15 32.34 5.66
N VAL A 85 -7.35 31.03 5.90
CA VAL A 85 -7.85 30.56 7.20
C VAL A 85 -7.23 29.18 7.48
N ALA A 86 -6.39 29.14 8.50
CA ALA A 86 -5.90 27.96 9.15
C ALA A 86 -7.04 27.19 9.83
N GLU A 87 -6.86 25.85 9.88
CA GLU A 87 -7.32 24.98 10.95
C GLU A 87 -8.83 24.81 11.15
N VAL A 88 -9.43 23.83 10.47
CA VAL A 88 -10.63 23.16 11.00
C VAL A 88 -10.54 21.65 10.79
N THR A 89 -10.32 20.96 11.90
CA THR A 89 -10.77 19.63 12.32
C THR A 89 -11.19 18.62 11.25
N GLN A 90 -10.46 17.53 11.18
CA GLN A 90 -10.86 16.28 10.55
C GLN A 90 -12.18 15.76 11.15
N SER A 91 -13.20 15.69 10.32
CA SER A 91 -14.42 14.93 10.60
C SER A 91 -14.53 13.85 9.51
N ALA A 92 -14.45 12.60 9.92
CA ALA A 92 -14.62 11.44 9.06
C ALA A 92 -16.06 11.36 8.51
N PRO A 93 -16.26 10.90 7.26
CA PRO A 93 -17.59 10.74 6.70
C PRO A 93 -18.29 9.48 7.24
N PRO A 94 -19.61 9.49 7.40
CA PRO A 94 -20.37 8.32 7.81
C PRO A 94 -20.54 7.35 6.63
N ALA A 95 -20.24 6.09 6.87
CA ALA A 95 -20.50 5.00 5.94
C ALA A 95 -22.01 4.82 5.75
N ALA A 96 -22.50 4.97 4.52
CA ALA A 96 -23.84 4.60 4.13
C ALA A 96 -23.91 3.08 3.93
N ALA A 97 -24.62 2.41 4.83
CA ALA A 97 -24.88 0.98 4.75
C ALA A 97 -26.02 0.69 3.77
N ALA A 98 -25.76 -0.11 2.77
CA ALA A 98 -26.80 -0.78 1.99
C ALA A 98 -27.43 -1.89 2.82
N SER A 99 -28.75 -1.80 3.05
CA SER A 99 -29.53 -2.73 3.85
C SER A 99 -29.81 -4.02 3.09
N VAL A 100 -29.22 -5.12 3.54
CA VAL A 100 -29.76 -6.46 3.30
C VAL A 100 -30.41 -6.96 4.58
N SER A 101 -31.72 -7.18 4.53
CA SER A 101 -32.55 -7.67 5.63
C SER A 101 -32.16 -9.12 5.92
N ALA A 102 -31.51 -9.36 7.05
CA ALA A 102 -31.42 -10.67 7.66
C ALA A 102 -31.76 -10.55 9.13
N THR A 103 -32.69 -11.37 9.57
CA THR A 103 -33.33 -11.44 10.86
C THR A 103 -32.29 -11.50 12.00
N ALA A 104 -32.26 -10.45 12.84
CA ALA A 104 -31.31 -10.32 13.91
C ALA A 104 -31.83 -10.99 15.20
N THR A 105 -31.04 -11.90 15.72
CA THR A 105 -31.06 -12.26 17.14
C THR A 105 -30.30 -11.20 17.91
N ALA A 106 -30.97 -10.59 18.88
CA ALA A 106 -30.46 -9.46 19.64
C ALA A 106 -29.18 -9.80 20.40
N ALA A 107 -28.07 -9.18 20.04
CA ALA A 107 -26.89 -9.07 20.88
C ALA A 107 -26.85 -7.64 21.48
N ALA A 108 -26.53 -7.56 22.77
CA ALA A 108 -26.47 -6.34 23.54
C ALA A 108 -25.49 -5.31 22.94
N PRO A 109 -25.74 -4.01 23.11
CA PRO A 109 -24.90 -2.96 22.54
C PRO A 109 -23.52 -2.99 23.21
N ILE A 110 -22.49 -3.20 22.40
CA ILE A 110 -21.10 -2.98 22.82
C ILE A 110 -20.90 -1.47 22.88
N ALA A 111 -20.69 -0.93 24.07
CA ALA A 111 -20.32 0.45 24.27
C ALA A 111 -19.04 0.78 23.48
N PRO A 112 -18.90 1.99 22.89
CA PRO A 112 -17.66 2.38 22.24
C PRO A 112 -16.55 2.34 23.30
N LEU A 113 -15.53 1.52 23.04
CA LEU A 113 -14.27 1.58 23.79
C LEU A 113 -13.74 3.01 23.60
N ALA A 114 -13.91 3.83 24.65
CA ALA A 114 -13.16 5.06 24.76
C ALA A 114 -11.68 4.67 24.56
N ALA A 115 -11.01 5.31 23.62
CA ALA A 115 -9.56 5.20 23.47
C ALA A 115 -8.98 5.73 24.78
N GLU A 116 -8.79 4.85 25.76
CA GLU A 116 -7.93 5.12 26.89
C GLU A 116 -6.58 5.47 26.27
N ARG A 117 -6.24 6.75 26.34
CA ARG A 117 -4.84 7.15 26.27
C ARG A 117 -4.17 6.34 27.36
N VAL A 118 -3.47 5.29 26.97
CA VAL A 118 -2.56 4.61 27.85
C VAL A 118 -1.49 5.66 28.20
N SER A 119 -1.75 6.41 29.24
CA SER A 119 -0.73 7.14 29.99
C SER A 119 0.08 6.08 30.73
N GLY A 120 0.64 5.14 29.97
CA GLY A 120 1.74 4.35 30.45
C GLY A 120 2.86 5.33 30.68
N SER A 121 3.26 5.49 31.93
CA SER A 121 4.53 6.12 32.28
C SER A 121 5.56 5.49 31.34
N VAL A 122 6.13 6.30 30.43
CA VAL A 122 7.30 5.92 29.64
C VAL A 122 8.30 5.44 30.71
N PRO A 123 8.78 4.19 30.64
CA PRO A 123 9.80 3.75 31.58
C PRO A 123 10.92 4.77 31.51
N ALA A 124 11.32 5.27 32.67
CA ALA A 124 12.41 6.26 32.79
C ALA A 124 13.54 5.82 31.86
N ALA A 125 14.02 6.73 31.02
CA ALA A 125 14.97 6.52 29.93
C ALA A 125 15.95 5.42 30.28
N ALA A 126 15.89 4.28 29.60
CA ALA A 126 17.05 3.38 29.52
C ALA A 126 18.21 4.28 29.12
N GLY A 127 19.26 4.32 29.91
CA GLY A 127 20.38 5.27 29.75
C GLY A 127 20.81 5.29 28.28
N ALA A 128 21.03 6.49 27.73
CA ALA A 128 21.41 6.66 26.34
C ALA A 128 22.55 5.70 26.01
N TYR A 129 22.46 5.00 24.90
CA TYR A 129 23.52 4.09 24.46
C TYR A 129 24.86 4.85 24.38
N ALA A 130 25.84 4.38 25.12
CA ALA A 130 27.18 4.99 25.21
C ALA A 130 28.23 4.16 24.45
N GLY A 131 27.81 3.14 23.69
CA GLY A 131 28.71 2.29 22.90
C GLY A 131 29.09 2.91 21.55
N GLN A 132 29.85 2.15 20.78
CA GLN A 132 30.24 2.55 19.43
C GLN A 132 29.06 2.52 18.48
N VAL A 133 28.90 3.58 17.68
CA VAL A 133 27.96 3.68 16.56
C VAL A 133 28.71 3.42 15.27
N ASP A 134 28.27 2.44 14.46
CA ASP A 134 28.93 2.07 13.21
C ASP A 134 28.35 2.85 12.01
N LEU A 135 27.05 3.14 12.06
CA LEU A 135 26.34 3.86 11.00
C LEU A 135 25.36 4.87 11.60
N SER A 136 25.08 5.93 10.84
CA SER A 136 24.04 6.90 11.20
C SER A 136 23.15 7.22 10.00
N CYS A 137 21.91 7.62 10.27
CA CYS A 137 20.94 8.08 9.26
C CYS A 137 19.91 9.03 9.88
N ARG A 138 19.23 9.78 9.03
CA ARG A 138 18.08 10.57 9.47
C ARG A 138 16.85 9.70 9.67
N LEU A 139 16.59 8.76 8.72
CA LEU A 139 15.48 7.83 8.81
C LEU A 139 15.96 6.39 8.73
N LEU A 140 15.58 5.60 9.73
CA LEU A 140 15.71 4.15 9.71
C LEU A 140 14.35 3.53 9.39
N VAL A 141 14.34 2.56 8.47
CA VAL A 141 13.15 1.74 8.19
C VAL A 141 13.48 0.30 8.52
N LEU A 142 12.72 -0.31 9.43
CA LEU A 142 12.89 -1.70 9.82
C LEU A 142 11.87 -2.59 9.10
N GLY A 143 12.37 -3.44 8.20
CA GLY A 143 11.58 -4.33 7.35
C GLY A 143 11.38 -3.77 5.94
N ALA A 144 11.66 -4.60 4.92
CA ALA A 144 11.59 -4.26 3.51
C ALA A 144 10.40 -4.90 2.76
N GLY A 145 9.30 -5.14 3.46
CA GLY A 145 8.00 -5.44 2.84
C GLY A 145 7.43 -4.23 2.11
N PRO A 146 6.21 -4.34 1.50
CA PRO A 146 5.61 -3.24 0.74
C PRO A 146 5.55 -1.91 1.48
N GLY A 147 5.18 -1.89 2.74
CA GLY A 147 5.19 -0.68 3.55
C GLY A 147 6.59 -0.12 3.78
N GLY A 148 7.57 -0.99 4.03
CA GLY A 148 8.94 -0.58 4.35
C GLY A 148 9.71 -0.02 3.16
N TYR A 149 9.76 -0.74 2.03
CA TYR A 149 10.47 -0.21 0.87
C TYR A 149 9.78 1.05 0.30
N SER A 150 8.45 1.12 0.34
CA SER A 150 7.72 2.33 -0.10
C SER A 150 8.07 3.53 0.78
N ALA A 151 8.07 3.36 2.10
CA ALA A 151 8.47 4.41 3.04
C ALA A 151 9.93 4.84 2.83
N ALA A 152 10.85 3.88 2.69
CA ALA A 152 12.28 4.17 2.48
C ALA A 152 12.52 4.90 1.16
N PHE A 153 11.85 4.51 0.07
CA PHE A 153 11.99 5.15 -1.23
C PHE A 153 11.41 6.56 -1.21
N ARG A 154 10.24 6.75 -0.61
CA ARG A 154 9.65 8.08 -0.47
C ARG A 154 10.51 9.01 0.38
N ALA A 155 11.06 8.51 1.48
CA ALA A 155 11.98 9.29 2.31
C ALA A 155 13.23 9.74 1.55
N ALA A 156 13.83 8.83 0.79
CA ALA A 156 14.98 9.14 -0.05
C ALA A 156 14.62 10.15 -1.16
N ASP A 157 13.46 10.03 -1.80
CA ASP A 157 12.96 11.00 -2.79
C ASP A 157 12.72 12.40 -2.18
N LEU A 158 12.43 12.47 -0.87
CA LEU A 158 12.35 13.72 -0.09
C LEU A 158 13.72 14.21 0.43
N GLY A 159 14.82 13.55 0.05
CA GLY A 159 16.19 13.96 0.41
C GLY A 159 16.64 13.52 1.81
N LEU A 160 15.94 12.59 2.46
CA LEU A 160 16.38 12.05 3.74
C LEU A 160 17.46 10.98 3.54
N ASP A 161 18.53 11.05 4.34
CA ASP A 161 19.51 9.96 4.45
C ASP A 161 18.83 8.76 5.11
N THR A 162 18.64 7.66 4.35
CA THR A 162 17.78 6.56 4.73
C THR A 162 18.51 5.23 4.76
N ILE A 163 18.36 4.49 5.86
CA ILE A 163 18.77 3.09 6.01
C ILE A 163 17.52 2.21 6.07
N LEU A 164 17.52 1.15 5.26
CA LEU A 164 16.51 0.10 5.24
C LEU A 164 17.11 -1.19 5.77
N VAL A 165 16.61 -1.70 6.88
CA VAL A 165 17.09 -2.95 7.52
C VAL A 165 16.15 -4.08 7.16
N GLU A 166 16.70 -5.17 6.58
CA GLU A 166 15.93 -6.36 6.19
C GLU A 166 16.68 -7.63 6.57
N ARG A 167 16.01 -8.58 7.21
CA ARG A 167 16.63 -9.86 7.62
C ARG A 167 16.79 -10.85 6.46
N TYR A 168 15.89 -10.80 5.48
CA TYR A 168 15.88 -11.69 4.32
C TYR A 168 16.86 -11.25 3.23
N PRO A 169 17.28 -12.14 2.33
CA PRO A 169 18.26 -11.81 1.28
C PRO A 169 17.70 -10.87 0.21
N THR A 170 16.39 -10.76 0.09
CA THR A 170 15.71 -9.98 -0.95
C THR A 170 14.71 -9.01 -0.34
N LEU A 171 14.54 -7.86 -0.99
CA LEU A 171 13.49 -6.91 -0.66
C LEU A 171 12.12 -7.43 -1.13
N GLY A 172 11.03 -6.82 -0.62
CA GLY A 172 9.67 -7.12 -1.04
C GLY A 172 8.85 -7.88 0.00
N GLY A 173 9.49 -8.39 1.07
CA GLY A 173 8.82 -9.09 2.17
C GLY A 173 8.01 -10.30 1.73
N VAL A 174 7.03 -10.69 2.53
CA VAL A 174 6.14 -11.83 2.26
C VAL A 174 5.35 -11.62 0.95
N CYS A 175 4.91 -10.41 0.66
CA CYS A 175 4.10 -10.13 -0.53
C CYS A 175 4.81 -10.55 -1.82
N LEU A 176 6.04 -10.11 -2.06
CA LEU A 176 6.75 -10.40 -3.30
C LEU A 176 7.34 -11.81 -3.33
N ASN A 177 7.83 -12.29 -2.19
CA ASN A 177 8.61 -13.51 -2.17
C ASN A 177 7.79 -14.79 -1.91
N VAL A 178 6.67 -14.69 -1.18
CA VAL A 178 5.94 -15.87 -0.68
C VAL A 178 4.44 -15.81 -0.97
N GLY A 179 3.84 -14.61 -0.98
CA GLY A 179 2.39 -14.41 -1.02
C GLY A 179 1.88 -13.90 -2.36
N CYS A 180 1.61 -12.58 -2.43
CA CYS A 180 0.84 -11.95 -3.50
C CYS A 180 1.37 -12.25 -4.91
N ILE A 181 2.67 -12.07 -5.13
CA ILE A 181 3.25 -12.20 -6.46
C ILE A 181 3.29 -13.65 -6.95
N PRO A 182 3.84 -14.62 -6.18
CA PRO A 182 3.81 -16.01 -6.61
C PRO A 182 2.38 -16.53 -6.77
N SER A 183 1.44 -16.16 -5.90
CA SER A 183 0.04 -16.56 -6.02
C SER A 183 -0.60 -16.01 -7.28
N LYS A 184 -0.45 -14.71 -7.57
CA LYS A 184 -1.02 -14.11 -8.79
C LYS A 184 -0.41 -14.70 -10.06
N ALA A 185 0.89 -15.00 -10.08
CA ALA A 185 1.53 -15.65 -11.22
C ALA A 185 0.91 -17.03 -11.53
N LEU A 186 0.64 -17.83 -10.48
CA LEU A 186 0.03 -19.14 -10.64
C LEU A 186 -1.47 -19.05 -10.98
N LEU A 187 -2.21 -18.14 -10.33
CA LEU A 187 -3.63 -17.93 -10.59
C LEU A 187 -3.88 -17.42 -12.01
N HIS A 188 -3.00 -16.53 -12.53
CA HIS A 188 -3.11 -16.12 -13.94
C HIS A 188 -2.93 -17.29 -14.90
N THR A 189 -1.98 -18.20 -14.64
CA THR A 189 -1.80 -19.40 -15.46
C THR A 189 -3.03 -20.32 -15.41
N ALA A 190 -3.65 -20.45 -14.23
CA ALA A 190 -4.89 -21.22 -14.09
C ALA A 190 -6.05 -20.57 -14.85
N ALA A 191 -6.20 -19.24 -14.74
CA ALA A 191 -7.24 -18.50 -15.47
C ALA A 191 -7.14 -18.68 -16.98
N VAL A 192 -5.94 -18.67 -17.58
CA VAL A 192 -5.73 -18.91 -19.00
C VAL A 192 -6.23 -20.31 -19.42
N ILE A 193 -6.05 -21.32 -18.57
CA ILE A 193 -6.57 -22.68 -18.84
C ILE A 193 -8.10 -22.68 -18.82
N ASP A 194 -8.71 -21.99 -17.87
CA ASP A 194 -10.16 -21.90 -17.74
C ASP A 194 -10.79 -21.09 -18.87
N GLU A 195 -10.15 -19.99 -19.28
CA GLU A 195 -10.55 -19.20 -20.46
C GLU A 195 -10.50 -20.03 -21.74
N ALA A 196 -9.42 -20.81 -21.94
CA ALA A 196 -9.30 -21.70 -23.09
C ALA A 196 -10.43 -22.76 -23.10
N ARG A 197 -10.79 -23.32 -21.94
CA ARG A 197 -11.91 -24.26 -21.82
C ARG A 197 -13.27 -23.60 -22.13
N ALA A 198 -13.46 -22.36 -21.66
CA ALA A 198 -14.70 -21.62 -21.90
C ALA A 198 -14.97 -21.35 -23.38
N LEU A 199 -13.95 -21.28 -24.23
CA LEU A 199 -14.11 -21.11 -25.67
C LEU A 199 -14.83 -22.27 -26.35
N ALA A 200 -15.00 -23.42 -25.69
CA ALA A 200 -15.83 -24.52 -26.19
C ALA A 200 -17.30 -24.10 -26.43
N ALA A 201 -17.83 -23.16 -25.66
CA ALA A 201 -19.16 -22.59 -25.86
C ALA A 201 -19.29 -21.80 -27.18
N HIS A 202 -18.16 -21.34 -27.72
CA HIS A 202 -18.09 -20.65 -29.03
C HIS A 202 -17.64 -21.56 -30.18
N GLY A 203 -17.60 -22.88 -29.95
CA GLY A 203 -17.23 -23.87 -30.97
C GLY A 203 -15.70 -24.07 -31.11
N ILE A 204 -14.89 -23.54 -30.22
CA ILE A 204 -13.42 -23.70 -30.23
C ILE A 204 -13.02 -24.61 -29.07
N THR A 205 -12.50 -25.82 -29.41
CA THR A 205 -12.12 -26.81 -28.41
C THR A 205 -10.60 -27.02 -28.44
N PHE A 206 -9.97 -26.92 -27.30
CA PHE A 206 -8.57 -27.29 -27.10
C PHE A 206 -8.46 -28.70 -26.49
N GLY A 207 -7.38 -29.40 -26.72
CA GLY A 207 -7.07 -30.65 -26.02
C GLY A 207 -6.75 -30.42 -24.54
N GLU A 208 -6.69 -31.52 -23.76
CA GLU A 208 -6.28 -31.44 -22.35
C GLU A 208 -4.86 -30.84 -22.17
N PRO A 209 -4.66 -29.90 -21.26
CA PRO A 209 -3.39 -29.27 -21.06
C PRO A 209 -2.37 -30.26 -20.48
N ARG A 210 -1.16 -30.27 -21.02
CA ARG A 210 -0.04 -30.98 -20.43
C ARG A 210 0.71 -30.03 -19.49
N ILE A 211 0.70 -30.31 -18.20
CA ILE A 211 1.31 -29.45 -17.18
C ILE A 211 2.68 -29.99 -16.76
N ASP A 212 3.72 -29.21 -16.97
CA ASP A 212 5.07 -29.42 -16.43
C ASP A 212 5.22 -28.54 -15.18
N LEU A 213 5.19 -29.18 -14.00
CA LEU A 213 5.25 -28.47 -12.72
C LEU A 213 6.59 -27.78 -12.47
N ASP A 214 7.69 -28.31 -12.99
CA ASP A 214 9.01 -27.71 -12.80
C ASP A 214 9.16 -26.47 -13.67
N ALA A 215 8.71 -26.54 -14.92
CA ALA A 215 8.65 -25.36 -15.78
C ALA A 215 7.70 -24.28 -15.21
N LEU A 216 6.55 -24.67 -14.64
CA LEU A 216 5.62 -23.75 -14.01
C LEU A 216 6.25 -23.06 -12.79
N ARG A 217 6.93 -23.81 -11.92
CA ARG A 217 7.67 -23.24 -10.77
C ARG A 217 8.74 -22.27 -11.23
N ALA A 218 9.56 -22.68 -12.21
CA ALA A 218 10.61 -21.82 -12.76
C ALA A 218 10.05 -20.52 -13.36
N SER A 219 8.90 -20.57 -14.04
CA SER A 219 8.20 -19.38 -14.55
C SER A 219 7.78 -18.45 -13.44
N LYS A 220 7.14 -18.97 -12.38
CA LYS A 220 6.74 -18.22 -11.18
C LYS A 220 7.98 -17.58 -10.51
N ASP A 221 9.08 -18.34 -10.33
CA ASP A 221 10.31 -17.84 -9.69
C ASP A 221 10.99 -16.74 -10.52
N LYS A 222 10.89 -16.80 -11.85
CA LYS A 222 11.38 -15.75 -12.74
C LYS A 222 10.62 -14.44 -12.53
N VAL A 223 9.30 -14.49 -12.33
CA VAL A 223 8.48 -13.29 -12.03
C VAL A 223 8.89 -12.68 -10.70
N VAL A 224 8.99 -13.48 -9.64
CA VAL A 224 9.43 -13.04 -8.32
C VAL A 224 10.82 -12.40 -8.37
N SER A 225 11.78 -13.09 -9.02
CA SER A 225 13.16 -12.61 -9.17
C SER A 225 13.23 -11.28 -9.93
N LYS A 226 12.47 -11.12 -11.01
CA LYS A 226 12.42 -9.87 -11.78
C LYS A 226 11.97 -8.69 -10.90
N LEU A 227 10.93 -8.88 -10.10
CA LEU A 227 10.38 -7.82 -9.26
C LEU A 227 11.29 -7.48 -8.07
N THR A 228 11.85 -8.48 -7.39
CA THR A 228 12.76 -8.25 -6.26
C THR A 228 14.08 -7.60 -6.71
N GLN A 229 14.61 -7.96 -7.88
CA GLN A 229 15.76 -7.29 -8.50
C GLN A 229 15.43 -5.84 -8.89
N GLY A 230 14.20 -5.57 -9.37
CA GLY A 230 13.70 -4.23 -9.62
C GLY A 230 13.73 -3.36 -8.35
N LEU A 231 13.24 -3.87 -7.22
CA LEU A 231 13.30 -3.17 -5.93
C LEU A 231 14.75 -2.87 -5.51
N ALA A 232 15.65 -3.84 -5.63
CA ALA A 232 17.06 -3.63 -5.33
C ALA A 232 17.70 -2.56 -6.25
N GLY A 233 17.30 -2.51 -7.51
CA GLY A 233 17.68 -1.45 -8.46
C GLY A 233 17.17 -0.08 -8.02
N MET A 234 15.90 0.00 -7.65
CA MET A 234 15.27 1.25 -7.16
C MET A 234 15.91 1.76 -5.86
N ALA A 235 16.26 0.86 -4.92
CA ALA A 235 16.98 1.23 -3.70
C ALA A 235 18.33 1.87 -4.02
N ARG A 236 19.11 1.25 -4.93
CA ARG A 236 20.41 1.78 -5.36
C ARG A 236 20.28 3.14 -6.06
N ALA A 237 19.31 3.28 -6.97
CA ALA A 237 19.09 4.55 -7.69
C ALA A 237 18.77 5.70 -6.74
N ARG A 238 18.06 5.44 -5.64
CA ARG A 238 17.71 6.41 -4.58
C ARG A 238 18.76 6.53 -3.48
N LYS A 239 19.86 5.79 -3.58
CA LYS A 239 20.93 5.76 -2.57
C LYS A 239 20.44 5.32 -1.17
N VAL A 240 19.36 4.54 -1.11
CA VAL A 240 18.91 3.90 0.13
C VAL A 240 19.94 2.83 0.50
N ARG A 241 20.49 2.95 1.71
CA ARG A 241 21.44 1.96 2.24
C ARG A 241 20.66 0.76 2.78
N VAL A 242 20.79 -0.38 2.13
CA VAL A 242 20.14 -1.63 2.58
C VAL A 242 21.11 -2.41 3.45
N ILE A 243 20.74 -2.64 4.69
CA ILE A 243 21.52 -3.43 5.66
C ILE A 243 20.80 -4.74 5.90
N ARG A 244 21.50 -5.85 5.64
CA ARG A 244 20.96 -7.18 5.88
C ARG A 244 21.22 -7.62 7.30
N GLY A 245 20.14 -7.90 8.06
CA GLY A 245 20.26 -8.40 9.42
C GLY A 245 18.96 -8.32 10.21
N TYR A 246 19.01 -8.91 11.38
CA TYR A 246 17.93 -8.87 12.37
C TYR A 246 18.12 -7.64 13.27
N GLY A 247 17.19 -6.68 13.19
CA GLY A 247 17.22 -5.45 13.97
C GLY A 247 16.58 -5.61 15.35
N ARG A 248 17.23 -5.06 16.38
CA ARG A 248 16.74 -4.94 17.75
C ARG A 248 16.99 -3.54 18.27
N PHE A 249 15.95 -2.82 18.67
CA PHE A 249 16.13 -1.51 19.31
C PHE A 249 16.87 -1.64 20.65
N ILE A 250 17.91 -0.82 20.82
CA ILE A 250 18.65 -0.68 22.07
C ILE A 250 18.00 0.41 22.92
N ASP A 251 17.68 1.55 22.27
CA ASP A 251 16.98 2.67 22.87
C ASP A 251 16.15 3.42 21.82
N ALA A 252 15.71 4.64 22.10
CA ALA A 252 14.85 5.42 21.20
C ALA A 252 15.53 5.86 19.90
N HIS A 253 16.87 5.81 19.79
CA HIS A 253 17.64 6.30 18.66
C HIS A 253 18.71 5.31 18.16
N HIS A 254 18.79 4.11 18.73
CA HIS A 254 19.79 3.13 18.35
C HIS A 254 19.19 1.76 18.07
N LEU A 255 19.54 1.20 16.92
CA LEU A 255 19.20 -0.16 16.49
C LEU A 255 20.46 -1.00 16.38
N GLU A 256 20.53 -2.11 17.10
CA GLU A 256 21.51 -3.16 16.86
C GLU A 256 21.02 -4.05 15.73
N VAL A 257 21.88 -4.30 14.75
CA VAL A 257 21.60 -5.20 13.63
C VAL A 257 22.58 -6.35 13.67
N GLU A 258 22.08 -7.56 13.87
CA GLU A 258 22.86 -8.79 13.78
C GLU A 258 22.71 -9.36 12.37
N THR A 259 23.83 -9.50 11.65
CA THR A 259 23.87 -9.99 10.27
C THR A 259 23.24 -11.37 10.14
N THR A 260 22.47 -11.57 9.08
CA THR A 260 21.81 -12.85 8.76
C THR A 260 22.37 -13.45 7.49
N GLU A 261 22.35 -14.78 7.39
CA GLU A 261 22.75 -15.58 6.24
C GLU A 261 21.60 -16.45 5.70
N GLY A 262 21.85 -17.10 4.55
CA GLY A 262 20.90 -18.03 3.93
C GLY A 262 19.54 -17.40 3.70
N ASP A 263 18.50 -18.01 4.26
CA ASP A 263 17.10 -17.60 4.20
C ASP A 263 16.72 -16.46 5.17
N GLY A 264 17.69 -15.91 5.90
CA GLY A 264 17.48 -14.83 6.89
C GLY A 264 17.08 -15.33 8.29
N GLN A 265 17.08 -16.61 8.53
CA GLN A 265 16.85 -17.20 9.86
C GLN A 265 18.16 -17.41 10.65
N THR A 266 19.25 -17.71 9.94
CA THR A 266 20.56 -17.92 10.54
C THR A 266 21.22 -16.60 10.86
N ARG A 267 21.63 -16.40 12.13
CA ARG A 267 22.38 -15.23 12.61
C ARG A 267 23.85 -15.57 12.70
N THR A 268 24.70 -14.65 12.25
CA THR A 268 26.16 -14.89 12.19
C THR A 268 26.91 -14.50 13.46
N GLY A 269 26.25 -13.77 14.37
CA GLY A 269 26.90 -13.17 15.54
C GLY A 269 27.59 -11.82 15.27
N ALA A 270 27.82 -11.47 14.00
CA ALA A 270 28.37 -10.16 13.65
C ALA A 270 27.30 -9.07 13.85
N ARG A 271 27.65 -8.03 14.60
CA ARG A 271 26.73 -6.96 15.00
C ARG A 271 27.26 -5.61 14.61
N GLN A 272 26.34 -4.70 14.29
CA GLN A 272 26.60 -3.29 14.07
C GLN A 272 25.48 -2.46 14.69
N VAL A 273 25.81 -1.25 15.13
CA VAL A 273 24.85 -0.32 15.74
C VAL A 273 24.59 0.85 14.80
N ILE A 274 23.31 1.13 14.55
CA ILE A 274 22.85 2.22 13.72
C ILE A 274 22.20 3.27 14.61
N HIS A 275 22.70 4.50 14.58
CA HIS A 275 22.02 5.66 15.14
C HIS A 275 21.05 6.26 14.12
N PHE A 276 19.87 6.67 14.56
CA PHE A 276 18.86 7.30 13.72
C PHE A 276 18.14 8.45 14.45
N GLU A 277 17.69 9.45 13.69
CA GLU A 277 16.87 10.53 14.23
C GLU A 277 15.39 10.09 14.35
N GLN A 278 14.90 9.37 13.35
CA GLN A 278 13.53 8.87 13.26
C GLN A 278 13.53 7.43 12.75
N ALA A 279 12.50 6.65 13.13
CA ALA A 279 12.36 5.28 12.67
C ALA A 279 10.93 4.96 12.23
N ILE A 280 10.79 4.12 11.20
CA ILE A 280 9.54 3.50 10.77
C ILE A 280 9.68 1.99 10.98
N ILE A 281 8.77 1.41 11.75
CA ILE A 281 8.69 -0.04 11.96
C ILE A 281 7.70 -0.62 10.96
N ALA A 282 8.22 -1.36 9.97
CA ALA A 282 7.46 -2.05 8.93
C ALA A 282 7.81 -3.54 8.90
N ALA A 283 8.01 -4.14 10.07
CA ALA A 283 8.54 -5.49 10.25
C ALA A 283 7.58 -6.61 9.81
N GLY A 284 6.36 -6.26 9.41
CA GLY A 284 5.35 -7.21 8.93
C GLY A 284 4.76 -8.06 10.06
N SER A 285 4.31 -9.26 9.68
CA SER A 285 3.70 -10.22 10.60
C SER A 285 4.27 -11.63 10.36
N GLN A 286 4.05 -12.48 11.31
CA GLN A 286 4.41 -13.89 11.23
C GLN A 286 3.19 -14.74 11.58
N SER A 287 3.04 -15.89 10.91
CA SER A 287 1.99 -16.86 11.26
C SER A 287 2.16 -17.32 12.71
N VAL A 288 1.04 -17.42 13.40
CA VAL A 288 1.02 -18.00 14.74
C VAL A 288 1.19 -19.50 14.61
N ARG A 289 2.18 -20.06 15.30
CA ARG A 289 2.37 -21.51 15.36
C ARG A 289 1.36 -22.10 16.34
N LEU A 290 0.59 -23.06 15.86
CA LEU A 290 -0.36 -23.77 16.71
C LEU A 290 0.36 -24.94 17.39
N PRO A 291 0.32 -25.06 18.74
CA PRO A 291 1.12 -26.06 19.47
C PRO A 291 0.77 -27.53 19.18
N PHE A 292 -0.39 -27.75 18.57
CA PHE A 292 -0.91 -29.08 18.25
C PHE A 292 -0.67 -29.50 16.80
N LEU A 293 -0.05 -28.66 15.97
CA LEU A 293 0.34 -29.02 14.61
C LEU A 293 1.76 -29.62 14.60
N PRO A 294 2.02 -30.57 13.70
CA PRO A 294 3.36 -31.11 13.48
C PRO A 294 4.33 -30.00 13.07
N ASP A 295 5.62 -30.25 13.25
CA ASP A 295 6.71 -29.31 12.94
C ASP A 295 7.25 -29.39 11.51
N ASP A 296 6.58 -30.13 10.64
CA ASP A 296 6.94 -30.45 9.26
C ASP A 296 6.39 -29.45 8.20
#